data_474a97078fa27f36c147827f8cf4b7c2
#
_entry.id   474a97078fa27f36c147827f8cf4b7c2
#
_cell.length_a   1.000
_cell.length_b   1.000
_cell.length_c   1.000
_cell.angle_alpha   90.00
_cell.angle_beta   90.00
_cell.angle_gamma   90.00
#
_symmetry.space_group_name_H-M   'P 1'
#
loop_
_entity.id
_entity.type
_entity.pdbx_description
1 polymer ?
#
loop_
_entity_poly.entity_id
_entity_poly.type
_entity_poly.pdbx_seq_one_letter_code
_entity_poly.pdbx_strand_id
1 'polypeptide(L)'
;MRSVLIAIALAGCEGVLHEKPTGLDVDASALNSIPPPPCDPQATAVDDGHHNPGEDCLMCHHQGGMDGAPPFTFTGTLFDGTGGSNPVAGATVHVIDALGTDVAVQTGANGNFYTLELVTYPVVAFASLCPDVRPMLAPIADGDGSCNHAGCHTAGFRAH
;
A
#
# COMPACT_ATOMS: atom_id res chain seq x y z
N MET A 1 -49.56 39.92 -32.14
CA MET A 1 -49.05 38.75 -31.40
C MET A 1 -47.53 38.78 -31.47
N ARG A 2 -46.86 39.13 -30.37
CA ARG A 2 -45.38 39.18 -30.30
C ARG A 2 -44.91 37.90 -29.57
N SER A 3 -44.23 37.01 -30.30
CA SER A 3 -43.61 35.84 -29.74
C SER A 3 -42.34 36.22 -28.96
N VAL A 4 -42.33 35.91 -27.68
CA VAL A 4 -41.15 36.05 -26.82
C VAL A 4 -40.39 34.71 -26.87
N LEU A 5 -39.19 34.75 -27.44
CA LEU A 5 -38.25 33.64 -27.38
C LEU A 5 -37.50 33.70 -26.04
N ILE A 6 -37.74 32.72 -25.17
CA ILE A 6 -37.00 32.55 -23.93
C ILE A 6 -35.77 31.71 -24.28
N ALA A 7 -34.58 32.31 -24.22
CA ALA A 7 -33.31 31.59 -24.29
C ALA A 7 -33.01 30.97 -22.91
N ILE A 8 -33.05 29.67 -22.82
CA ILE A 8 -32.59 28.93 -21.64
C ILE A 8 -31.06 28.79 -21.75
N ALA A 9 -30.34 29.53 -20.93
CA ALA A 9 -28.92 29.35 -20.74
C ALA A 9 -28.70 28.06 -19.91
N LEU A 10 -28.19 27.03 -20.55
CA LEU A 10 -27.67 25.86 -19.86
C LEU A 10 -26.34 26.25 -19.20
N ALA A 11 -26.40 26.53 -17.88
CA ALA A 11 -25.19 26.61 -17.08
C ALA A 11 -24.56 25.20 -17.03
N GLY A 12 -23.55 24.97 -17.84
CA GLY A 12 -22.73 23.81 -17.75
C GLY A 12 -22.04 23.79 -16.39
N CYS A 13 -22.23 22.72 -15.64
CA CYS A 13 -21.35 22.42 -14.50
C CYS A 13 -19.93 22.21 -15.06
N GLU A 14 -19.11 23.25 -15.00
CA GLU A 14 -17.67 23.08 -15.11
C GLU A 14 -17.24 22.30 -13.88
N GLY A 15 -17.08 20.99 -14.04
CA GLY A 15 -16.42 20.16 -13.07
C GLY A 15 -15.02 20.74 -12.89
N VAL A 16 -14.74 21.25 -11.71
CA VAL A 16 -13.37 21.58 -11.29
C VAL A 16 -12.61 20.25 -11.37
N LEU A 17 -11.88 20.06 -12.47
CA LEU A 17 -10.86 19.03 -12.54
C LEU A 17 -9.90 19.37 -11.39
N HIS A 18 -9.97 18.57 -10.33
CA HIS A 18 -8.90 18.56 -9.36
C HIS A 18 -7.66 18.16 -10.14
N GLU A 19 -6.88 19.17 -10.55
CA GLU A 19 -5.52 18.89 -11.00
C GLU A 19 -4.85 18.18 -9.84
N LYS A 20 -4.65 16.86 -10.03
CA LYS A 20 -3.70 16.10 -9.22
C LYS A 20 -2.44 16.98 -9.18
N PRO A 21 -1.94 17.38 -7.99
CA PRO A 21 -0.72 18.15 -7.94
C PRO A 21 0.28 17.38 -8.79
N THR A 22 0.77 18.03 -9.84
CA THR A 22 1.78 17.47 -10.74
C THR A 22 2.94 17.08 -9.87
N GLY A 23 2.96 15.78 -9.55
CA GLY A 23 3.80 15.20 -8.52
C GLY A 23 5.24 15.58 -8.82
N LEU A 24 6.00 15.75 -7.78
CA LEU A 24 7.41 15.57 -7.83
C LEU A 24 7.65 14.36 -8.75
N ASP A 25 8.28 14.58 -9.93
CA ASP A 25 8.78 13.49 -10.75
C ASP A 25 9.91 12.83 -9.94
N VAL A 26 9.49 12.04 -8.95
CA VAL A 26 10.43 11.27 -8.16
C VAL A 26 10.91 10.18 -9.07
N ASP A 27 12.19 10.26 -9.41
CA ASP A 27 12.84 9.26 -10.23
C ASP A 27 12.78 7.91 -9.47
N ALA A 28 11.92 7.00 -9.93
CA ALA A 28 11.78 5.67 -9.34
C ALA A 28 13.14 4.93 -9.30
N SER A 29 14.11 5.30 -10.16
CA SER A 29 15.44 4.74 -10.13
C SER A 29 16.22 5.14 -8.87
N ALA A 30 15.94 6.33 -8.31
CA ALA A 30 16.55 6.77 -7.07
C ALA A 30 16.13 5.91 -5.87
N LEU A 31 14.87 5.47 -5.87
CA LEU A 31 14.34 4.59 -4.81
C LEU A 31 15.02 3.21 -4.81
N ASN A 32 15.38 2.68 -5.99
CA ASN A 32 16.14 1.43 -6.09
C ASN A 32 17.55 1.51 -5.50
N SER A 33 18.04 2.71 -5.24
CA SER A 33 19.35 2.95 -4.65
C SER A 33 19.30 3.10 -3.13
N ILE A 34 18.11 3.05 -2.52
CA ILE A 34 17.97 3.13 -1.07
C ILE A 34 18.56 1.85 -0.46
N PRO A 35 19.58 1.97 0.43
CA PRO A 35 20.09 0.79 1.10
C PRO A 35 19.05 0.20 2.04
N PRO A 36 19.02 -1.14 2.20
CA PRO A 36 18.14 -1.75 3.18
C PRO A 36 18.43 -1.20 4.58
N PRO A 37 17.39 -1.03 5.42
CA PRO A 37 17.58 -0.68 6.82
C PRO A 37 18.36 -1.78 7.56
N PRO A 38 18.92 -1.51 8.75
CA PRO A 38 19.40 -2.57 9.63
C PRO A 38 18.27 -3.57 9.93
N CYS A 39 18.60 -4.85 10.16
CA CYS A 39 17.55 -5.81 10.50
C CYS A 39 16.93 -5.54 11.87
N ASP A 40 15.63 -5.75 11.98
CA ASP A 40 14.89 -5.60 13.21
C ASP A 40 14.79 -6.93 13.96
N PRO A 41 14.88 -6.90 15.29
CA PRO A 41 14.58 -8.08 16.08
C PRO A 41 13.09 -8.45 15.94
N GLN A 42 12.77 -9.73 16.11
CA GLN A 42 11.38 -10.14 16.12
C GLN A 42 10.60 -9.41 17.22
N ALA A 43 9.56 -8.72 16.83
CA ALA A 43 8.64 -8.06 17.75
C ALA A 43 7.61 -9.05 18.32
N THR A 44 6.96 -8.67 19.43
CA THR A 44 5.78 -9.39 19.86
C THR A 44 4.65 -9.10 18.88
N ALA A 45 4.16 -10.13 18.20
CA ALA A 45 3.05 -9.98 17.28
C ALA A 45 1.80 -9.48 18.04
N VAL A 46 1.14 -8.49 17.46
CA VAL A 46 -0.14 -8.01 17.96
C VAL A 46 -1.25 -8.78 17.25
N ASP A 47 -2.27 -9.19 18.03
CA ASP A 47 -3.49 -9.78 17.50
C ASP A 47 -4.57 -8.69 17.58
N ASP A 48 -4.73 -7.96 16.49
CA ASP A 48 -5.56 -6.76 16.44
C ASP A 48 -6.79 -6.93 15.52
N GLY A 49 -7.24 -8.15 15.31
CA GLY A 49 -8.37 -8.46 14.45
C GLY A 49 -8.01 -8.67 12.99
N HIS A 50 -6.76 -8.85 12.65
CA HIS A 50 -6.32 -9.22 11.31
C HIS A 50 -7.03 -10.49 10.83
N HIS A 51 -7.47 -10.49 9.57
CA HIS A 51 -8.20 -11.60 8.95
C HIS A 51 -7.69 -11.82 7.51
N ASN A 52 -8.10 -12.93 6.89
CA ASN A 52 -7.84 -13.24 5.48
C ASN A 52 -6.37 -13.11 5.05
N PRO A 53 -5.40 -13.78 5.68
CA PRO A 53 -4.01 -13.71 5.28
C PRO A 53 -3.82 -14.17 3.82
N GLY A 54 -3.06 -13.38 3.05
CA GLY A 54 -2.78 -13.66 1.64
C GLY A 54 -3.82 -13.14 0.66
N GLU A 55 -4.92 -12.55 1.12
CA GLU A 55 -5.90 -11.87 0.27
C GLU A 55 -5.53 -10.41 0.02
N ASP A 56 -6.07 -9.83 -1.06
CA ASP A 56 -5.89 -8.42 -1.36
C ASP A 56 -6.76 -7.56 -0.43
N CYS A 57 -6.13 -7.01 0.60
CA CYS A 57 -6.83 -6.24 1.63
C CYS A 57 -7.51 -4.98 1.07
N LEU A 58 -6.94 -4.35 0.03
CA LEU A 58 -7.50 -3.12 -0.54
C LEU A 58 -8.80 -3.37 -1.30
N MET A 59 -9.17 -4.61 -1.60
CA MET A 59 -10.51 -4.93 -2.14
C MET A 59 -11.64 -4.48 -1.20
N CYS A 60 -11.38 -4.45 0.12
CA CYS A 60 -12.35 -4.01 1.13
C CYS A 60 -11.88 -2.73 1.84
N HIS A 61 -10.57 -2.58 2.10
CA HIS A 61 -9.97 -1.51 2.88
C HIS A 61 -9.47 -0.33 2.01
N HIS A 62 -10.29 0.13 1.07
CA HIS A 62 -10.01 1.32 0.27
C HIS A 62 -10.94 2.48 0.64
N GLN A 63 -10.64 3.69 0.17
CA GLN A 63 -11.52 4.85 0.37
C GLN A 63 -12.90 4.59 -0.24
N GLY A 64 -13.93 4.59 0.60
CA GLY A 64 -15.30 4.25 0.18
C GLY A 64 -15.55 2.75 -0.02
N GLY A 65 -14.70 1.91 0.53
CA GLY A 65 -14.84 0.44 0.56
C GLY A 65 -16.01 -0.04 1.42
N MET A 66 -15.91 -1.26 1.93
CA MET A 66 -16.99 -1.86 2.75
C MET A 66 -17.27 -1.03 4.00
N ASP A 67 -18.54 -0.94 4.37
CA ASP A 67 -18.99 -0.19 5.56
C ASP A 67 -18.22 -0.62 6.81
N GLY A 68 -17.59 0.37 7.46
CA GLY A 68 -16.82 0.17 8.68
C GLY A 68 -15.39 -0.33 8.50
N ALA A 69 -14.97 -0.68 7.27
CA ALA A 69 -13.58 -1.02 7.01
C ALA A 69 -12.72 0.26 6.92
N PRO A 70 -11.69 0.43 7.76
CA PRO A 70 -10.81 1.59 7.66
C PRO A 70 -10.01 1.50 6.34
N PRO A 71 -9.81 2.61 5.61
CA PRO A 71 -9.00 2.60 4.41
C PRO A 71 -7.51 2.46 4.76
N PHE A 72 -6.84 1.47 4.19
CA PHE A 72 -5.39 1.30 4.32
C PHE A 72 -4.66 2.04 3.21
N THR A 73 -3.46 2.51 3.50
CA THR A 73 -2.59 3.14 2.50
C THR A 73 -1.57 2.16 1.93
N PHE A 74 -1.12 1.21 2.76
CA PHE A 74 -0.23 0.13 2.35
C PHE A 74 -0.51 -1.11 3.20
N THR A 75 -0.48 -2.31 2.61
CA THR A 75 -0.88 -3.54 3.28
C THR A 75 -0.33 -4.80 2.60
N GLY A 76 -0.35 -5.91 3.30
CA GLY A 76 0.03 -7.21 2.77
C GLY A 76 0.06 -8.32 3.82
N THR A 77 0.59 -9.47 3.40
CA THR A 77 0.86 -10.62 4.28
C THR A 77 2.26 -11.15 4.00
N LEU A 78 3.07 -11.30 5.05
CA LEU A 78 4.41 -11.86 4.96
C LEU A 78 4.38 -13.37 5.28
N PHE A 79 5.05 -14.17 4.44
CA PHE A 79 5.18 -15.62 4.58
C PHE A 79 6.64 -16.06 4.69
N ASP A 80 6.87 -17.30 5.10
CA ASP A 80 8.21 -17.88 5.31
C ASP A 80 8.97 -18.21 4.02
N GLY A 81 8.37 -18.00 2.85
CA GLY A 81 9.00 -18.22 1.55
C GLY A 81 8.03 -17.95 0.39
N THR A 82 8.54 -17.92 -0.83
CA THR A 82 7.74 -17.65 -2.05
C THR A 82 6.54 -18.56 -2.24
N GLY A 83 6.68 -19.85 -1.90
CA GLY A 83 5.60 -20.84 -1.87
C GLY A 83 5.15 -21.18 -0.46
N GLY A 84 5.56 -20.37 0.52
CA GLY A 84 5.31 -20.61 1.93
C GLY A 84 3.84 -20.53 2.31
N SER A 85 3.46 -21.31 3.29
CA SER A 85 2.12 -21.31 3.85
C SER A 85 2.09 -20.83 5.30
N ASN A 86 3.26 -20.66 5.93
CA ASN A 86 3.35 -20.21 7.31
C ASN A 86 3.54 -18.69 7.33
N PRO A 87 2.59 -17.96 7.94
CA PRO A 87 2.74 -16.52 8.13
C PRO A 87 3.92 -16.20 9.05
N VAL A 88 4.62 -15.10 8.77
CA VAL A 88 5.71 -14.61 9.62
C VAL A 88 5.19 -13.54 10.55
N ALA A 89 5.14 -13.85 11.85
CA ALA A 89 4.67 -12.99 12.90
C ALA A 89 5.81 -12.15 13.50
N GLY A 90 5.55 -10.88 13.80
CA GLY A 90 6.49 -9.99 14.49
C GLY A 90 7.67 -9.53 13.65
N ALA A 91 7.62 -9.68 12.32
CA ALA A 91 8.56 -9.04 11.43
C ALA A 91 8.19 -7.55 11.26
N THR A 92 9.16 -6.72 10.92
CA THR A 92 8.93 -5.31 10.55
C THR A 92 8.92 -5.17 9.03
N VAL A 93 7.92 -4.49 8.50
CA VAL A 93 7.89 -4.07 7.10
C VAL A 93 8.13 -2.57 7.05
N HIS A 94 9.24 -2.17 6.45
CA HIS A 94 9.58 -0.78 6.17
C HIS A 94 9.01 -0.38 4.82
N VAL A 95 8.30 0.71 4.77
CA VAL A 95 7.78 1.33 3.55
C VAL A 95 8.40 2.70 3.42
N ILE A 96 9.40 2.83 2.55
CA ILE A 96 10.09 4.09 2.32
C ILE A 96 9.45 4.78 1.13
N ASP A 97 8.88 5.93 1.38
CA ASP A 97 8.12 6.70 0.40
C ASP A 97 9.02 7.58 -0.50
N ALA A 98 8.43 8.20 -1.51
CA ALA A 98 9.11 9.07 -2.46
C ALA A 98 9.75 10.32 -1.81
N LEU A 99 9.37 10.68 -0.60
CA LEU A 99 9.95 11.78 0.18
C LEU A 99 11.06 11.31 1.14
N GLY A 100 11.33 9.98 1.17
CA GLY A 100 12.29 9.38 2.07
C GLY A 100 11.76 9.13 3.49
N THR A 101 10.43 9.21 3.68
CA THR A 101 9.80 8.86 4.95
C THR A 101 9.75 7.35 5.09
N ASP A 102 10.24 6.82 6.19
CA ASP A 102 10.16 5.38 6.53
C ASP A 102 8.98 5.14 7.47
N VAL A 103 7.96 4.44 6.97
CA VAL A 103 6.83 3.95 7.75
C VAL A 103 7.08 2.50 8.08
N ALA A 104 7.35 2.21 9.35
CA ALA A 104 7.63 0.86 9.84
C ALA A 104 6.40 0.24 10.49
N VAL A 105 5.94 -0.89 9.97
CA VAL A 105 4.77 -1.63 10.49
C VAL A 105 5.16 -3.05 10.85
N GLN A 106 4.57 -3.59 11.92
CA GLN A 106 4.83 -4.95 12.37
C GLN A 106 3.78 -5.92 11.84
N THR A 107 4.20 -7.13 11.51
CA THR A 107 3.27 -8.19 11.13
C THR A 107 2.57 -8.76 12.36
N GLY A 108 1.26 -8.95 12.24
CA GLY A 108 0.43 -9.63 13.23
C GLY A 108 0.71 -11.15 13.29
N ALA A 109 -0.01 -11.85 14.18
CA ALA A 109 0.16 -13.29 14.39
C ALA A 109 -0.08 -14.14 13.12
N ASN A 110 -0.88 -13.64 12.20
CA ASN A 110 -1.17 -14.26 10.89
C ASN A 110 -0.35 -13.69 9.74
N GLY A 111 0.73 -12.92 10.03
CA GLY A 111 1.62 -12.34 9.05
C GLY A 111 1.08 -11.10 8.33
N ASN A 112 -0.17 -10.70 8.56
CA ASN A 112 -0.72 -9.50 7.97
C ASN A 112 -0.08 -8.24 8.56
N PHE A 113 0.07 -7.23 7.71
CA PHE A 113 0.49 -5.89 8.10
C PHE A 113 -0.29 -4.84 7.32
N TYR A 114 -0.50 -3.67 7.89
CA TYR A 114 -1.12 -2.54 7.23
C TYR A 114 -0.71 -1.23 7.91
N THR A 115 -0.87 -0.13 7.18
CA THR A 115 -0.77 1.21 7.74
C THR A 115 -1.89 2.11 7.26
N LEU A 116 -2.28 3.04 8.13
CA LEU A 116 -3.19 4.16 7.84
C LEU A 116 -2.42 5.45 7.59
N GLU A 117 -1.10 5.44 7.84
CA GLU A 117 -0.25 6.60 7.60
C GLU A 117 -0.18 6.88 6.11
N LEU A 118 -0.24 8.15 5.75
CA LEU A 118 -0.13 8.55 4.34
C LEU A 118 1.29 8.30 3.85
N VAL A 119 1.39 7.62 2.72
CA VAL A 119 2.65 7.41 2.01
C VAL A 119 2.60 8.11 0.65
N THR A 120 3.71 8.68 0.22
CA THR A 120 3.85 9.34 -1.07
C THR A 120 4.45 8.36 -2.07
N TYR A 121 3.64 7.90 -3.03
CA TYR A 121 4.09 6.96 -4.06
C TYR A 121 4.99 7.63 -5.12
N PRO A 122 5.92 6.86 -5.75
CA PRO A 122 6.19 5.44 -5.53
C PRO A 122 6.86 5.15 -4.19
N VAL A 123 6.75 3.90 -3.71
CA VAL A 123 7.41 3.46 -2.49
C VAL A 123 8.31 2.25 -2.74
N VAL A 124 9.32 2.03 -1.90
CA VAL A 124 10.04 0.76 -1.80
C VAL A 124 9.75 0.12 -0.46
N ALA A 125 9.70 -1.22 -0.44
CA ALA A 125 9.41 -1.96 0.77
C ALA A 125 10.52 -2.95 1.10
N PHE A 126 10.76 -3.15 2.39
CA PHE A 126 11.70 -4.12 2.93
C PHE A 126 11.01 -4.93 4.02
N ALA A 127 11.09 -6.26 3.95
CA ALA A 127 10.71 -7.11 5.06
C ALA A 127 11.94 -7.37 5.93
N SER A 128 11.86 -7.09 7.21
CA SER A 128 12.98 -7.15 8.16
C SER A 128 12.66 -8.06 9.33
N LEU A 129 13.54 -9.05 9.51
CA LEU A 129 13.54 -9.95 10.67
C LEU A 129 14.95 -10.51 10.81
N CYS A 130 15.66 -10.12 11.89
CA CYS A 130 17.06 -10.53 12.05
C CYS A 130 17.26 -12.04 11.97
N PRO A 131 18.30 -12.51 11.21
CA PRO A 131 19.37 -11.69 10.62
C PRO A 131 19.07 -11.14 9.22
N ASP A 132 17.89 -11.35 8.66
CA ASP A 132 17.57 -11.09 7.26
C ASP A 132 16.84 -9.75 7.07
N VAL A 133 17.17 -9.06 5.97
CA VAL A 133 16.37 -7.98 5.40
C VAL A 133 16.19 -8.27 3.91
N ARG A 134 14.95 -8.27 3.45
CA ARG A 134 14.59 -8.62 2.07
C ARG A 134 13.91 -7.45 1.37
N PRO A 135 14.56 -6.88 0.36
CA PRO A 135 13.98 -5.79 -0.41
C PRO A 135 12.94 -6.31 -1.39
N MET A 136 11.91 -5.50 -1.64
CA MET A 136 11.12 -5.60 -2.86
C MET A 136 11.99 -5.20 -4.05
N LEU A 137 11.94 -5.95 -5.16
CA LEU A 137 12.85 -5.78 -6.28
C LEU A 137 12.54 -4.57 -7.17
N ALA A 138 11.36 -3.98 -7.04
CA ALA A 138 10.93 -2.82 -7.81
C ALA A 138 10.10 -1.86 -6.95
N PRO A 139 10.14 -0.55 -7.24
CA PRO A 139 9.25 0.40 -6.60
C PRO A 139 7.78 0.07 -6.89
N ILE A 140 6.95 0.30 -5.89
CA ILE A 140 5.51 0.07 -5.93
C ILE A 140 4.84 1.39 -6.30
N ALA A 141 3.99 1.36 -7.33
CA ALA A 141 3.32 2.54 -7.84
C ALA A 141 2.06 2.90 -7.03
N ASP A 142 1.56 4.13 -7.24
CA ASP A 142 0.27 4.56 -6.71
C ASP A 142 -0.85 3.67 -7.26
N GLY A 143 -1.70 3.18 -6.37
CA GLY A 143 -2.76 2.21 -6.66
C GLY A 143 -2.39 0.75 -6.39
N ASP A 144 -1.10 0.44 -6.22
CA ASP A 144 -0.59 -0.92 -5.95
C ASP A 144 -0.22 -1.13 -4.46
N GLY A 145 -0.84 -0.38 -3.56
CA GLY A 145 -0.53 -0.41 -2.13
C GLY A 145 -0.84 -1.72 -1.40
N SER A 146 -1.38 -2.73 -2.09
CA SER A 146 -1.55 -4.08 -1.56
C SER A 146 -0.50 -5.03 -2.13
N CYS A 147 0.34 -5.58 -1.28
CA CYS A 147 1.33 -6.59 -1.69
C CYS A 147 0.67 -7.86 -2.25
N ASN A 148 -0.56 -8.17 -1.82
CA ASN A 148 -1.31 -9.35 -2.25
C ASN A 148 -2.18 -9.09 -3.48
N HIS A 149 -2.02 -7.96 -4.16
CA HIS A 149 -2.74 -7.62 -5.38
C HIS A 149 -2.41 -8.59 -6.52
N ALA A 150 -3.39 -8.84 -7.41
CA ALA A 150 -3.20 -9.67 -8.60
C ALA A 150 -2.07 -9.12 -9.48
N GLY A 151 -1.07 -9.94 -9.77
CA GLY A 151 0.13 -9.51 -10.51
C GLY A 151 1.33 -9.19 -9.62
N CYS A 152 1.14 -9.03 -8.29
CA CYS A 152 2.19 -8.87 -7.30
C CYS A 152 2.42 -10.22 -6.58
N HIS A 153 2.06 -10.30 -5.30
CA HIS A 153 2.24 -11.51 -4.50
C HIS A 153 0.93 -12.28 -4.34
N THR A 154 0.83 -13.42 -4.99
CA THR A 154 -0.34 -14.32 -4.95
C THR A 154 0.02 -15.65 -4.31
N ALA A 155 -0.94 -16.60 -4.25
CA ALA A 155 -0.74 -17.91 -3.64
C ALA A 155 0.47 -18.70 -4.19
N GLY A 156 0.87 -18.47 -5.42
CA GLY A 156 2.03 -19.13 -6.04
C GLY A 156 3.34 -18.34 -5.92
N PHE A 157 3.29 -17.09 -5.46
CA PHE A 157 4.45 -16.21 -5.30
C PHE A 157 4.20 -15.25 -4.13
N ARG A 158 4.40 -15.74 -2.93
CA ARG A 158 4.14 -15.01 -1.67
C ARG A 158 5.21 -13.95 -1.38
N ALA A 159 4.81 -12.85 -0.72
CA ALA A 159 5.76 -11.94 -0.09
C ALA A 159 6.46 -12.65 1.08
N HIS A 160 7.80 -12.55 1.15
CA HIS A 160 8.62 -13.29 2.13
C HIS A 160 9.92 -12.58 2.45
#